data_c4f1d971aad85b1b2d8fae97bc8e867f
#
_entry.id   c4f1d971aad85b1b2d8fae97bc8e867f
#
_cell.length_a   1.000
_cell.length_b   1.000
_cell.length_c   1.000
_cell.angle_alpha   90.00
_cell.angle_beta   90.00
_cell.angle_gamma   90.00
#
_symmetry.space_group_name_H-M   'P 1'
#
loop_
_entity.id
_entity.type
_entity.pdbx_description
1 polymer ?
#
loop_
_entity_poly.entity_id
_entity_poly.type
_entity_poly.pdbx_seq_one_letter_code
_entity_poly.pdbx_strand_id
1 'polypeptide(L)'
;MSTGDEPPAEPVVELGPPISEVAWSPELSTQSLEVLILTLEDAEPVWLKPEHADSLRVGLPATARPGDVVLDTLGRYTLTPRVVHSTSWRHEEGRVVLSYIAVVEPPSGLPEDTLARTPVARADLARGDATAPPPEIGVLQVIEHALRHLSWLVQDDPAIGEALPDWRPILERYQPEPFRALG
;
A
#
# COMPACT_ATOMS: atom_id res chain seq x y z
N MET A 1 44.96 46.61 22.52
CA MET A 1 43.78 46.02 23.17
C MET A 1 42.88 45.63 22.02
N SER A 2 42.94 44.32 21.65
CA SER A 2 42.11 43.75 20.58
C SER A 2 40.97 42.99 21.25
N THR A 3 39.78 43.52 21.16
CA THR A 3 38.56 42.85 21.59
C THR A 3 38.24 41.79 20.54
N GLY A 4 38.45 40.50 20.91
CA GLY A 4 38.06 39.37 20.09
C GLY A 4 36.53 39.33 19.99
N ASP A 5 36.07 39.44 18.77
CA ASP A 5 34.67 39.21 18.40
C ASP A 5 34.44 37.68 18.37
N GLU A 6 33.86 37.16 19.45
CA GLU A 6 33.50 35.77 19.58
C GLU A 6 32.21 35.54 18.73
N PRO A 7 32.21 34.61 17.75
CA PRO A 7 31.03 34.39 16.94
C PRO A 7 29.87 33.93 17.81
N PRO A 8 28.62 34.33 17.51
CA PRO A 8 27.43 33.89 18.25
C PRO A 8 27.33 32.37 18.24
N ALA A 9 27.12 31.77 19.42
CA ALA A 9 26.92 30.38 19.57
C ALA A 9 25.71 29.94 18.71
N GLU A 10 25.91 28.91 17.88
CA GLU A 10 24.83 28.32 17.09
C GLU A 10 23.75 27.83 18.03
N PRO A 11 22.44 28.02 17.68
CA PRO A 11 21.34 27.52 18.49
C PRO A 11 21.43 26.00 18.61
N VAL A 12 21.61 25.51 19.82
CA VAL A 12 21.51 24.09 20.12
C VAL A 12 20.07 23.70 19.90
N VAL A 13 19.78 22.93 18.84
CA VAL A 13 18.50 22.30 18.66
C VAL A 13 18.40 21.24 19.76
N GLU A 14 17.59 21.50 20.79
CA GLU A 14 17.22 20.46 21.74
C GLU A 14 16.43 19.40 20.96
N LEU A 15 17.11 18.32 20.59
CA LEU A 15 16.44 17.10 20.16
C LEU A 15 15.66 16.60 21.36
N GLY A 16 14.34 16.42 21.19
CA GLY A 16 13.51 15.79 22.21
C GLY A 16 14.10 14.45 22.66
N PRO A 17 13.59 13.88 23.76
CA PRO A 17 14.14 12.65 24.34
C PRO A 17 14.29 11.57 23.26
N PRO A 18 15.39 10.81 23.30
CA PRO A 18 15.66 9.79 22.30
C PRO A 18 14.47 8.83 22.21
N ILE A 19 14.07 8.49 20.99
CA ILE A 19 12.91 7.63 20.68
C ILE A 19 12.92 6.30 21.46
N SER A 20 14.09 5.89 21.95
CA SER A 20 14.26 4.71 22.82
C SER A 20 13.60 4.83 24.20
N GLU A 21 13.24 6.03 24.65
CA GLU A 21 12.58 6.24 25.95
C GLU A 21 11.05 6.36 25.83
N VAL A 22 10.52 6.52 24.63
CA VAL A 22 9.10 6.31 24.40
C VAL A 22 8.88 4.82 24.59
N ALA A 23 8.20 4.44 25.68
CA ALA A 23 7.89 3.06 26.01
C ALA A 23 7.26 2.37 24.79
N TRP A 24 8.07 1.66 24.01
CA TRP A 24 7.63 0.77 22.97
C TRP A 24 6.87 -0.34 23.64
N SER A 25 5.55 -0.17 23.77
CA SER A 25 4.71 -1.30 24.07
C SER A 25 4.59 -2.13 22.79
N PRO A 26 5.04 -3.38 22.76
CA PRO A 26 4.82 -4.27 21.61
C PRO A 26 3.33 -4.50 21.34
N GLU A 27 2.46 -4.13 22.26
CA GLU A 27 1.01 -4.18 22.14
C GLU A 27 0.43 -2.94 21.42
N LEU A 28 1.17 -1.84 21.38
CA LEU A 28 0.80 -0.67 20.58
C LEU A 28 1.37 -0.86 19.17
N SER A 29 0.64 -1.54 18.32
CA SER A 29 0.95 -1.60 16.89
C SER A 29 0.92 -0.19 16.32
N THR A 30 2.10 0.42 16.14
CA THR A 30 2.26 1.69 15.42
C THR A 30 2.22 1.48 13.91
N GLN A 31 2.10 0.23 13.48
CA GLN A 31 2.08 -0.19 12.08
C GLN A 31 0.80 -0.95 11.77
N SER A 32 0.26 -0.72 10.60
CA SER A 32 -0.88 -1.47 10.08
C SER A 32 -0.64 -1.88 8.63
N LEU A 33 -1.28 -2.95 8.24
CA LEU A 33 -1.35 -3.40 6.85
C LEU A 33 -2.68 -2.97 6.27
N GLU A 34 -2.65 -2.42 5.08
CA GLU A 34 -3.81 -2.25 4.22
C GLU A 34 -3.74 -3.31 3.12
N VAL A 35 -4.72 -4.19 3.08
CA VAL A 35 -4.74 -5.32 2.15
C VAL A 35 -5.76 -5.05 1.06
N LEU A 36 -5.28 -4.82 -0.16
CA LEU A 36 -6.09 -4.63 -1.35
C LEU A 36 -6.29 -5.98 -2.03
N ILE A 37 -7.45 -6.60 -1.84
CA ILE A 37 -7.75 -7.92 -2.37
C ILE A 37 -8.42 -7.77 -3.73
N LEU A 38 -7.75 -8.21 -4.78
CA LEU A 38 -8.23 -8.09 -6.16
C LEU A 38 -8.44 -9.47 -6.79
N THR A 39 -9.47 -9.56 -7.59
CA THR A 39 -9.75 -10.72 -8.44
C THR A 39 -10.21 -10.27 -9.82
N LEU A 40 -10.39 -11.21 -10.75
CA LEU A 40 -10.99 -10.95 -12.05
C LEU A 40 -12.37 -11.58 -12.14
N GLU A 41 -13.34 -10.79 -12.62
CA GLU A 41 -14.66 -11.27 -13.01
C GLU A 41 -14.97 -10.73 -14.41
N ASP A 42 -15.33 -11.58 -15.33
CA ASP A 42 -15.61 -11.21 -16.73
C ASP A 42 -14.47 -10.38 -17.38
N ALA A 43 -13.23 -10.73 -17.09
CA ALA A 43 -12.02 -10.01 -17.53
C ALA A 43 -11.91 -8.55 -17.06
N GLU A 44 -12.61 -8.17 -16.03
CA GLU A 44 -12.48 -6.86 -15.37
C GLU A 44 -11.98 -7.02 -13.93
N PRO A 45 -11.13 -6.08 -13.44
CA PRO A 45 -10.63 -6.15 -12.07
C PRO A 45 -11.73 -5.79 -11.09
N VAL A 46 -11.89 -6.65 -10.09
CA VAL A 46 -12.85 -6.49 -8.99
C VAL A 46 -12.07 -6.41 -7.68
N TRP A 47 -12.41 -5.43 -6.89
CA TRP A 47 -11.90 -5.27 -5.54
C TRP A 47 -12.87 -5.93 -4.54
N LEU A 48 -12.35 -6.85 -3.75
CA LEU A 48 -13.07 -7.45 -2.63
C LEU A 48 -12.93 -6.52 -1.43
N LYS A 49 -13.88 -5.61 -1.31
CA LYS A 49 -13.91 -4.55 -0.30
C LYS A 49 -14.68 -5.03 0.93
N PRO A 50 -14.22 -4.71 2.17
CA PRO A 50 -15.06 -4.89 3.36
C PRO A 50 -16.37 -4.10 3.24
N GLU A 51 -17.51 -4.70 3.62
CA GLU A 51 -18.81 -4.05 3.47
C GLU A 51 -18.96 -2.78 4.32
N HIS A 52 -18.31 -2.78 5.49
CA HIS A 52 -18.48 -1.72 6.50
C HIS A 52 -17.22 -0.86 6.72
N ALA A 53 -16.23 -0.95 5.82
CA ALA A 53 -15.01 -0.16 5.90
C ALA A 53 -14.53 0.27 4.50
N ASP A 54 -13.76 1.35 4.45
CA ASP A 54 -13.20 1.85 3.19
C ASP A 54 -12.05 0.99 2.68
N SER A 55 -11.34 0.28 3.56
CA SER A 55 -10.29 -0.67 3.19
C SER A 55 -10.14 -1.74 4.26
N LEU A 56 -9.59 -2.90 3.88
CA LEU A 56 -9.25 -3.96 4.82
C LEU A 56 -7.94 -3.62 5.52
N ARG A 57 -8.02 -3.32 6.80
CA ARG A 57 -6.86 -2.99 7.63
C ARG A 57 -6.68 -3.98 8.77
N VAL A 58 -5.44 -4.40 8.96
CA VAL A 58 -5.04 -5.29 10.06
C VAL A 58 -3.82 -4.73 10.77
N GLY A 59 -3.77 -4.89 12.08
CA GLY A 59 -2.59 -4.53 12.86
C GLY A 59 -1.39 -5.41 12.50
N LEU A 60 -0.20 -4.83 12.47
CA LEU A 60 1.04 -5.57 12.28
C LEU A 60 1.76 -5.71 13.63
N PRO A 61 1.77 -6.92 14.23
CA PRO A 61 2.57 -7.17 15.43
C PRO A 61 4.07 -6.97 15.16
N ALA A 62 4.80 -6.41 16.12
CA ALA A 62 6.21 -6.06 15.95
C ALA A 62 7.12 -7.27 15.59
N THR A 63 6.70 -8.49 15.92
CA THR A 63 7.44 -9.73 15.65
C THR A 63 6.95 -10.50 14.43
N ALA A 64 5.84 -10.05 13.81
CA ALA A 64 5.25 -10.74 12.67
C ALA A 64 5.86 -10.26 11.35
N ARG A 65 5.94 -11.16 10.39
CA ARG A 65 6.27 -10.79 9.01
C ARG A 65 5.01 -10.29 8.30
N PRO A 66 5.06 -9.13 7.65
CA PRO A 66 3.87 -8.57 7.00
C PRO A 66 3.17 -9.53 6.03
N GLY A 67 3.95 -10.25 5.20
CA GLY A 67 3.39 -11.23 4.26
C GLY A 67 2.62 -12.37 4.94
N ASP A 68 3.11 -12.87 6.08
CA ASP A 68 2.44 -13.94 6.84
C ASP A 68 1.09 -13.44 7.38
N VAL A 69 1.04 -12.19 7.87
CA VAL A 69 -0.20 -11.58 8.37
C VAL A 69 -1.21 -11.38 7.24
N VAL A 70 -0.75 -11.02 6.03
CA VAL A 70 -1.62 -10.95 4.85
C VAL A 70 -2.17 -12.33 4.50
N LEU A 71 -1.32 -13.36 4.45
CA LEU A 71 -1.76 -14.73 4.14
C LEU A 71 -2.76 -15.27 5.17
N ASP A 72 -2.51 -15.05 6.46
CA ASP A 72 -3.44 -15.41 7.53
C ASP A 72 -4.78 -14.67 7.38
N THR A 73 -4.73 -13.40 6.98
CA THR A 73 -5.94 -12.60 6.74
C THR A 73 -6.74 -13.17 5.57
N LEU A 74 -6.11 -13.48 4.45
CA LEU A 74 -6.77 -14.11 3.30
C LEU A 74 -7.38 -15.47 3.67
N GLY A 75 -6.66 -16.26 4.49
CA GLY A 75 -7.13 -17.55 5.00
C GLY A 75 -8.44 -17.45 5.80
N ARG A 76 -8.62 -16.37 6.57
CA ARG A 76 -9.89 -16.14 7.33
C ARG A 76 -11.10 -15.93 6.42
N TYR A 77 -10.89 -15.40 5.22
CA TYR A 77 -11.91 -15.22 4.19
C TYR A 77 -11.97 -16.39 3.21
N THR A 78 -11.21 -17.47 3.45
CA THR A 78 -11.11 -18.64 2.55
C THR A 78 -10.70 -18.29 1.13
N LEU A 79 -9.87 -17.23 0.98
CA LEU A 79 -9.35 -16.77 -0.30
C LEU A 79 -8.02 -17.44 -0.63
N THR A 80 -7.87 -17.88 -1.88
CA THR A 80 -6.65 -18.51 -2.38
C THR A 80 -5.79 -17.47 -3.08
N PRO A 81 -4.64 -17.07 -2.52
CA PRO A 81 -3.77 -16.08 -3.15
C PRO A 81 -3.01 -16.69 -4.33
N ARG A 82 -2.91 -15.92 -5.41
CA ARG A 82 -2.02 -16.16 -6.56
C ARG A 82 -0.74 -15.35 -6.41
N VAL A 83 -0.88 -14.09 -6.03
CA VAL A 83 0.23 -13.17 -5.77
C VAL A 83 -0.09 -12.32 -4.53
N VAL A 84 0.88 -12.14 -3.66
CA VAL A 84 0.87 -11.18 -2.54
C VAL A 84 2.13 -10.35 -2.65
N HIS A 85 1.97 -9.03 -2.75
CA HIS A 85 3.10 -8.12 -2.93
C HIS A 85 2.89 -6.79 -2.20
N SER A 86 3.95 -6.25 -1.61
CA SER A 86 3.92 -4.91 -1.01
C SER A 86 4.07 -3.85 -2.11
N THR A 87 3.24 -2.83 -2.11
CA THR A 87 3.24 -1.82 -3.17
C THR A 87 3.70 -0.45 -2.72
N SER A 88 3.38 -0.07 -1.50
CA SER A 88 3.69 1.25 -0.98
C SER A 88 3.59 1.30 0.54
N TRP A 89 3.96 2.43 1.08
CA TRP A 89 3.69 2.78 2.47
C TRP A 89 3.34 4.25 2.57
N ARG A 90 2.63 4.64 3.61
CA ARG A 90 2.31 6.04 3.90
C ARG A 90 2.20 6.28 5.41
N HIS A 91 2.32 7.52 5.76
CA HIS A 91 2.05 7.99 7.11
C HIS A 91 0.60 8.46 7.19
N GLU A 92 -0.13 7.96 8.16
CA GLU A 92 -1.54 8.29 8.37
C GLU A 92 -1.82 8.32 9.87
N GLU A 93 -2.26 9.46 10.38
CA GLU A 93 -2.62 9.66 11.80
C GLU A 93 -1.55 9.15 12.80
N GLY A 94 -0.28 9.43 12.52
CA GLY A 94 0.84 9.00 13.38
C GLY A 94 1.22 7.52 13.26
N ARG A 95 0.67 6.79 12.30
CA ARG A 95 0.96 5.38 12.03
C ARG A 95 1.57 5.19 10.65
N VAL A 96 2.37 4.15 10.51
CA VAL A 96 2.82 3.68 9.20
C VAL A 96 1.81 2.66 8.69
N VAL A 97 1.25 2.91 7.52
CA VAL A 97 0.36 1.99 6.80
C VAL A 97 1.14 1.39 5.64
N LEU A 98 1.34 0.08 5.66
CA LEU A 98 1.95 -0.68 4.57
C LEU A 98 0.83 -1.21 3.68
N SER A 99 0.85 -0.86 2.39
CA SER A 99 -0.15 -1.31 1.43
C SER A 99 0.34 -2.57 0.72
N TYR A 100 -0.48 -3.61 0.75
CA TYR A 100 -0.27 -4.87 0.07
C TYR A 100 -1.37 -5.10 -0.95
N ILE A 101 -0.99 -5.54 -2.15
CA ILE A 101 -1.91 -6.11 -3.12
C ILE A 101 -1.92 -7.63 -2.97
N ALA A 102 -3.10 -8.20 -2.92
CA ALA A 102 -3.31 -9.64 -2.95
C ALA A 102 -4.21 -9.97 -4.14
N VAL A 103 -3.64 -10.58 -5.18
CA VAL A 103 -4.42 -11.13 -6.28
C VAL A 103 -4.84 -12.53 -5.90
N VAL A 104 -6.14 -12.78 -5.89
CA VAL A 104 -6.72 -14.06 -5.48
C VAL A 104 -7.47 -14.73 -6.63
N GLU A 105 -7.63 -16.04 -6.53
CA GLU A 105 -8.56 -16.79 -7.41
C GLU A 105 -9.98 -16.24 -7.25
N PRO A 106 -10.78 -16.19 -8.33
CA PRO A 106 -12.16 -15.78 -8.23
C PRO A 106 -12.92 -16.67 -7.22
N PRO A 107 -13.39 -16.08 -6.09
CA PRO A 107 -14.07 -16.88 -5.08
C PRO A 107 -15.45 -17.34 -5.58
N SER A 108 -15.75 -18.64 -5.44
CA SER A 108 -17.07 -19.20 -5.76
C SER A 108 -18.19 -18.66 -4.87
N GLY A 109 -17.85 -18.16 -3.69
CA GLY A 109 -18.71 -17.48 -2.74
C GLY A 109 -17.89 -16.67 -1.77
N LEU A 110 -18.47 -15.62 -1.22
CA LEU A 110 -17.91 -14.88 -0.10
C LEU A 110 -18.79 -15.10 1.13
N PRO A 111 -18.23 -15.17 2.34
CA PRO A 111 -19.05 -15.18 3.54
C PRO A 111 -19.97 -13.97 3.55
N GLU A 112 -21.24 -14.16 3.93
CA GLU A 112 -22.21 -13.07 4.05
C GLU A 112 -21.67 -11.99 5.00
N ASP A 113 -21.98 -10.72 4.72
CA ASP A 113 -21.65 -9.55 5.54
C ASP A 113 -20.15 -9.34 5.81
N THR A 114 -19.27 -9.80 4.92
CA THR A 114 -17.81 -9.65 5.12
C THR A 114 -17.14 -8.82 4.04
N LEU A 115 -17.20 -9.28 2.80
CA LEU A 115 -16.59 -8.66 1.64
C LEU A 115 -17.61 -8.49 0.52
N ALA A 116 -17.68 -7.29 -0.04
CA ALA A 116 -18.46 -6.97 -1.22
C ALA A 116 -17.58 -6.92 -2.47
N ARG A 117 -18.14 -7.35 -3.61
CA ARG A 117 -17.51 -7.20 -4.93
C ARG A 117 -17.73 -5.79 -5.44
N THR A 118 -16.65 -5.05 -5.63
CA THR A 118 -16.68 -3.66 -6.11
C THR A 118 -15.85 -3.55 -7.38
N PRO A 119 -16.40 -3.15 -8.52
CA PRO A 119 -15.62 -2.90 -9.72
C PRO A 119 -14.53 -1.86 -9.45
N VAL A 120 -13.33 -2.08 -9.97
CA VAL A 120 -12.24 -1.13 -9.79
C VAL A 120 -12.41 0.04 -10.76
N ALA A 121 -12.73 1.21 -10.20
CA ALA A 121 -12.74 2.46 -10.96
C ALA A 121 -11.32 3.00 -11.15
N ARG A 122 -11.04 3.58 -12.33
CA ARG A 122 -9.77 4.28 -12.56
C ARG A 122 -9.72 5.53 -11.68
N ALA A 123 -8.57 5.77 -11.09
CA ALA A 123 -8.31 6.96 -10.30
C ALA A 123 -7.16 7.77 -10.93
N ASP A 124 -7.33 9.08 -11.01
CA ASP A 124 -6.23 9.95 -11.35
C ASP A 124 -5.25 10.00 -10.18
N LEU A 125 -4.02 9.53 -10.41
CA LEU A 125 -2.93 9.85 -9.54
C LEU A 125 -2.64 11.33 -9.77
N ALA A 126 -3.07 12.16 -8.82
CA ALA A 126 -2.83 13.59 -8.89
C ALA A 126 -1.33 13.82 -9.13
N ARG A 127 -1.01 14.23 -10.34
CA ARG A 127 0.31 14.72 -10.73
C ARG A 127 0.35 16.21 -10.38
N GLY A 128 0.30 16.50 -9.08
CA GLY A 128 0.75 17.77 -8.57
C GLY A 128 2.26 17.90 -8.78
N ASP A 129 2.82 18.94 -8.25
CA ASP A 129 4.28 19.11 -8.20
C ASP A 129 4.93 17.76 -7.81
N ALA A 130 5.85 17.25 -8.64
CA ALA A 130 6.45 15.92 -8.51
C ALA A 130 7.12 15.68 -7.13
N THR A 131 7.22 16.71 -6.32
CA THR A 131 7.88 16.72 -5.00
C THR A 131 6.89 16.73 -3.83
N ALA A 132 5.59 16.95 -4.06
CA ALA A 132 4.61 16.99 -2.98
C ALA A 132 3.60 15.83 -3.10
N PRO A 133 3.43 15.00 -2.05
CA PRO A 133 2.34 14.04 -2.02
C PRO A 133 1.01 14.79 -2.05
N PRO A 134 -0.05 14.21 -2.65
CA PRO A 134 -1.38 14.79 -2.58
C PRO A 134 -1.79 14.94 -1.09
N PRO A 135 -2.51 16.01 -0.73
CA PRO A 135 -2.90 16.29 0.65
C PRO A 135 -3.78 15.17 1.25
N GLU A 136 -4.49 14.47 0.41
CA GLU A 136 -5.31 13.31 0.78
C GLU A 136 -5.10 12.18 -0.22
N ILE A 137 -4.88 10.96 0.28
CA ILE A 137 -4.75 9.75 -0.53
C ILE A 137 -5.95 8.87 -0.26
N GLY A 138 -6.88 8.83 -1.22
CA GLY A 138 -8.02 7.91 -1.18
C GLY A 138 -7.62 6.48 -1.56
N VAL A 139 -8.40 5.49 -1.11
CA VAL A 139 -8.14 4.08 -1.39
C VAL A 139 -8.09 3.76 -2.89
N LEU A 140 -8.88 4.41 -3.72
CA LEU A 140 -8.85 4.21 -5.18
C LEU A 140 -7.51 4.64 -5.78
N GLN A 141 -6.87 5.67 -5.23
CA GLN A 141 -5.52 6.08 -5.65
C GLN A 141 -4.47 5.04 -5.23
N VAL A 142 -4.64 4.42 -4.06
CA VAL A 142 -3.76 3.34 -3.61
C VAL A 142 -3.92 2.11 -4.51
N ILE A 143 -5.15 1.75 -4.90
CA ILE A 143 -5.43 0.66 -5.85
C ILE A 143 -4.83 0.96 -7.23
N GLU A 144 -5.03 2.17 -7.76
CA GLU A 144 -4.45 2.59 -9.05
C GLU A 144 -2.92 2.49 -9.02
N HIS A 145 -2.29 2.93 -7.93
CA HIS A 145 -0.85 2.79 -7.75
C HIS A 145 -0.41 1.32 -7.68
N ALA A 146 -1.14 0.50 -6.92
CA ALA A 146 -0.86 -0.93 -6.80
C ALA A 146 -0.98 -1.68 -8.14
N LEU A 147 -1.98 -1.34 -8.95
CA LEU A 147 -2.15 -1.93 -10.28
C LEU A 147 -1.06 -1.49 -11.27
N ARG A 148 -0.59 -0.24 -11.18
CA ARG A 148 0.59 0.21 -11.95
C ARG A 148 1.85 -0.53 -11.55
N HIS A 149 2.04 -0.75 -10.26
CA HIS A 149 3.16 -1.53 -9.75
C HIS A 149 3.07 -2.99 -10.24
N LEU A 150 1.90 -3.61 -10.14
CA LEU A 150 1.65 -4.96 -10.62
C LEU A 150 1.86 -5.09 -12.15
N SER A 151 1.47 -4.07 -12.93
CA SER A 151 1.71 -4.01 -14.38
C SER A 151 3.19 -4.10 -14.71
N TRP A 152 4.02 -3.43 -13.95
CA TRP A 152 5.46 -3.51 -14.10
C TRP A 152 6.00 -4.88 -13.68
N LEU A 153 5.58 -5.40 -12.52
CA LEU A 153 6.06 -6.70 -12.01
C LEU A 153 5.74 -7.87 -12.93
N VAL A 154 4.55 -7.90 -13.54
CA VAL A 154 4.15 -8.96 -14.50
C VAL A 154 5.08 -9.00 -15.73
N GLN A 155 5.74 -7.89 -16.05
CA GLN A 155 6.67 -7.80 -17.17
C GLN A 155 8.11 -8.13 -16.74
N ASP A 156 8.51 -7.72 -15.54
CA ASP A 156 9.88 -7.78 -15.07
C ASP A 156 10.19 -9.07 -14.29
N ASP A 157 9.21 -9.63 -13.58
CA ASP A 157 9.35 -10.87 -12.81
C ASP A 157 8.63 -12.04 -13.51
N PRO A 158 9.39 -13.03 -14.04
CA PRO A 158 8.79 -14.19 -14.71
C PRO A 158 7.83 -14.98 -13.83
N ALA A 159 8.13 -15.12 -12.53
CA ALA A 159 7.28 -15.89 -11.61
C ALA A 159 5.90 -15.22 -11.42
N ILE A 160 5.87 -13.89 -11.29
CA ILE A 160 4.62 -13.13 -11.23
C ILE A 160 3.91 -13.17 -12.58
N GLY A 161 4.64 -13.05 -13.68
CA GLY A 161 4.09 -13.16 -15.02
C GLY A 161 3.46 -14.52 -15.34
N GLU A 162 4.02 -15.60 -14.83
CA GLU A 162 3.47 -16.97 -14.94
C GLU A 162 2.27 -17.17 -14.00
N ALA A 163 2.27 -16.54 -12.84
CA ALA A 163 1.16 -16.61 -11.90
C ALA A 163 -0.08 -15.82 -12.35
N LEU A 164 0.09 -14.79 -13.22
CA LEU A 164 -0.96 -13.86 -13.60
C LEU A 164 -1.12 -13.70 -15.13
N PRO A 165 -1.23 -14.79 -15.93
CA PRO A 165 -1.28 -14.67 -17.38
C PRO A 165 -2.55 -13.96 -17.88
N ASP A 166 -3.67 -14.13 -17.19
CA ASP A 166 -4.98 -13.54 -17.45
C ASP A 166 -5.05 -12.05 -17.08
N TRP A 167 -4.16 -11.59 -16.20
CA TRP A 167 -4.06 -10.18 -15.81
C TRP A 167 -3.27 -9.32 -16.81
N ARG A 168 -2.39 -9.91 -17.60
CA ARG A 168 -1.53 -9.15 -18.53
C ARG A 168 -2.29 -8.16 -19.42
N PRO A 169 -3.34 -8.57 -20.17
CA PRO A 169 -4.04 -7.63 -21.05
C PRO A 169 -4.78 -6.53 -20.29
N ILE A 170 -5.18 -6.79 -19.05
CA ILE A 170 -5.85 -5.83 -18.20
C ILE A 170 -4.86 -4.79 -17.67
N LEU A 171 -3.69 -5.25 -17.25
CA LEU A 171 -2.63 -4.43 -16.69
C LEU A 171 -1.96 -3.50 -17.72
N GLU A 172 -2.10 -3.76 -19.02
CA GLU A 172 -1.66 -2.83 -20.07
C GLU A 172 -2.27 -1.43 -19.92
N ARG A 173 -3.49 -1.34 -19.39
CA ARG A 173 -4.18 -0.07 -19.13
C ARG A 173 -3.54 0.74 -17.98
N TYR A 174 -2.72 0.09 -17.15
CA TYR A 174 -2.08 0.65 -15.96
C TYR A 174 -0.60 0.93 -16.16
N GLN A 175 -0.07 0.73 -17.35
CA GLN A 175 1.31 1.09 -17.64
C GLN A 175 1.53 2.59 -17.39
N PRO A 176 2.58 2.97 -16.63
CA PRO A 176 2.91 4.37 -16.47
C PRO A 176 3.24 4.96 -17.84
N GLU A 177 2.64 6.08 -18.18
CA GLU A 177 3.11 6.84 -19.33
C GLU A 177 4.60 7.17 -19.13
N PRO A 178 5.42 7.04 -20.18
CA PRO A 178 6.82 7.45 -20.11
C PRO A 178 6.86 8.89 -19.58
N PHE A 179 7.81 9.18 -18.71
CA PHE A 179 8.07 10.54 -18.25
C PHE A 179 8.11 11.46 -19.44
N ARG A 180 7.13 12.30 -19.62
CA ARG A 180 7.26 13.42 -20.53
C ARG A 180 8.28 14.33 -19.89
N ALA A 181 9.45 14.41 -20.49
CA ALA A 181 10.40 15.45 -20.14
C ALA A 181 9.64 16.77 -20.13
N LEU A 182 9.68 17.45 -19.00
CA LEU A 182 9.19 18.82 -18.91
C LEU A 182 10.06 19.63 -19.86
N GLY A 183 9.50 19.96 -21.04
CA GLY A 183 10.09 20.88 -21.98
C GLY A 183 9.97 22.31 -21.51
#